data_8351d932e1748c28c942c0be5bee4039
#
_entry.id   8351d932e1748c28c942c0be5bee4039
#
_cell.length_a   1.000
_cell.length_b   1.000
_cell.length_c   1.000
_cell.angle_alpha   90.00
_cell.angle_beta   90.00
_cell.angle_gamma   90.00
#
_symmetry.space_group_name_H-M   'P 1'
#
loop_
_entity.id
_entity.type
_entity.pdbx_description
1 polymer ?
#
loop_
_entity_poly.entity_id
_entity_poly.type
_entity_poly.pdbx_seq_one_letter_code
_entity_poly.pdbx_strand_id
1 'polypeptide(L)'
;MKISKQTLEVLKNFATINTNILVREGNNLSTISTGKNIFAKSEVKESFPKEFAIYDLNSLLSLLTLMEDTDVEFGDESLVVTKGNSRFEYFYADPNIIVSAPDKSIDVD
;
A
#
# COMPACT_ATOMS: atom_id res chain seq x y z
N MET A 1 7.26 8.85 8.09
CA MET A 1 5.86 9.16 7.69
C MET A 1 4.90 8.36 8.56
N LYS A 2 3.84 8.98 9.00
CA LYS A 2 2.79 8.28 9.74
C LYS A 2 1.60 8.04 8.83
N ILE A 3 1.08 6.82 8.87
CA ILE A 3 -0.07 6.44 8.05
C ILE A 3 -1.34 6.71 8.85
N SER A 4 -2.24 7.51 8.31
CA SER A 4 -3.48 7.87 9.00
C SER A 4 -4.46 6.71 9.04
N LYS A 5 -5.40 6.77 9.98
CA LYS A 5 -6.47 5.77 10.09
C LYS A 5 -7.30 5.71 8.81
N GLN A 6 -7.53 6.84 8.18
CA GLN A 6 -8.29 6.90 6.94
C GLN A 6 -7.58 6.14 5.82
N THR A 7 -6.27 6.32 5.71
CA THR A 7 -5.48 5.59 4.71
C THR A 7 -5.45 4.10 5.00
N LEU A 8 -5.35 3.71 6.28
CA LEU A 8 -5.43 2.30 6.66
C LEU A 8 -6.77 1.68 6.27
N GLU A 9 -7.86 2.43 6.45
CA GLU A 9 -9.19 1.94 6.04
C GLU A 9 -9.27 1.74 4.52
N VAL A 10 -8.71 2.66 3.74
CA VAL A 10 -8.64 2.52 2.29
C VAL A 10 -7.88 1.25 1.92
N LEU A 11 -6.72 1.04 2.54
CA LEU A 11 -5.91 -0.14 2.26
C LEU A 11 -6.61 -1.43 2.69
N LYS A 12 -7.34 -1.42 3.80
CA LYS A 12 -8.13 -2.57 4.23
C LYS A 12 -9.21 -2.92 3.21
N ASN A 13 -9.89 -1.91 2.69
CA ASN A 13 -10.89 -2.12 1.65
C ASN A 13 -10.25 -2.67 0.37
N PHE A 14 -9.10 -2.12 0.00
CA PHE A 14 -8.37 -2.59 -1.18
C PHE A 14 -7.91 -4.03 -1.03
N ALA A 15 -7.54 -4.46 0.18
CA ALA A 15 -7.11 -5.83 0.43
C ALA A 15 -8.23 -6.85 0.20
N THR A 16 -9.49 -6.42 0.28
CA THR A 16 -10.62 -7.30 -0.06
C THR A 16 -10.77 -7.49 -1.57
N ILE A 17 -10.19 -6.59 -2.34
CA ILE A 17 -10.22 -6.66 -3.81
C ILE A 17 -9.01 -7.44 -4.32
N ASN A 18 -7.84 -7.11 -3.82
CA ASN A 18 -6.59 -7.77 -4.19
C ASN A 18 -5.61 -7.65 -3.02
N THR A 19 -5.03 -8.77 -2.59
CA THR A 19 -4.04 -8.76 -1.50
C THR A 19 -2.68 -8.23 -1.94
N ASN A 20 -2.47 -8.09 -3.25
CA ASN A 20 -1.28 -7.42 -3.78
C ASN A 20 -1.62 -5.99 -4.13
N ILE A 21 -0.65 -5.09 -4.00
CA ILE A 21 -0.84 -3.71 -4.41
C ILE A 21 0.47 -3.12 -4.90
N LEU A 22 0.39 -2.32 -5.94
CA LEU A 22 1.50 -1.47 -6.37
C LEU A 22 1.17 -0.05 -5.95
N VAL A 23 1.93 0.47 -4.99
CA VAL A 23 1.79 1.84 -4.53
C VAL A 23 2.71 2.71 -5.39
N ARG A 24 2.14 3.71 -6.03
CA ARG A 24 2.91 4.63 -6.87
C ARG A 24 3.25 5.90 -6.11
N GLU A 25 4.28 6.59 -6.57
CA GLU A 25 4.65 7.88 -6.01
C GLU A 25 3.46 8.84 -6.07
N GLY A 26 3.25 9.60 -4.99
CA GLY A 26 2.15 10.54 -4.90
C GLY A 26 1.10 10.13 -3.88
N ASN A 27 -0.08 10.72 -3.97
CA ASN A 27 -1.14 10.55 -2.99
C ASN A 27 -2.37 9.80 -3.51
N ASN A 28 -2.26 9.14 -4.64
CA ASN A 28 -3.34 8.31 -5.18
C ASN A 28 -3.02 6.84 -4.98
N LEU A 29 -3.95 6.12 -4.36
CA LEU A 29 -3.88 4.66 -4.23
C LEU A 29 -4.89 4.05 -5.19
N SER A 30 -4.50 2.96 -5.84
CA SER A 30 -5.40 2.24 -6.73
C SER A 30 -5.11 0.75 -6.68
N THR A 31 -6.11 -0.04 -6.97
CA THR A 31 -5.98 -1.49 -7.05
C THR A 31 -6.95 -2.04 -8.08
N ILE A 32 -6.67 -3.24 -8.53
CA ILE A 32 -7.55 -3.95 -9.44
C ILE A 32 -7.63 -5.40 -8.99
N SER A 33 -8.81 -6.02 -9.12
CA SER A 33 -8.97 -7.43 -8.77
C SER A 33 -8.16 -8.33 -9.70
N THR A 34 -7.82 -9.52 -9.23
CA THR A 34 -7.04 -10.46 -10.05
C THR A 34 -7.77 -10.84 -11.35
N GLY A 35 -9.10 -10.82 -11.33
CA GLY A 35 -9.90 -11.02 -12.56
C GLY A 35 -10.02 -9.77 -13.41
N LYS A 36 -9.47 -8.65 -12.97
CA LYS A 36 -9.46 -7.37 -13.67
C LYS A 36 -10.85 -6.79 -13.96
N ASN A 37 -11.84 -7.18 -13.15
CA ASN A 37 -13.21 -6.72 -13.30
C ASN A 37 -13.65 -5.71 -12.23
N ILE A 38 -12.81 -5.45 -11.22
CA ILE A 38 -13.07 -4.45 -10.20
C ILE A 38 -11.84 -3.56 -10.09
N PHE A 39 -12.02 -2.27 -10.29
CA PHE A 39 -10.97 -1.27 -10.15
C PHE A 39 -11.39 -0.29 -9.06
N ALA A 40 -10.48 0.05 -8.17
CA ALA A 40 -10.73 1.03 -7.12
C ALA A 40 -9.59 2.03 -7.05
N LYS A 41 -9.93 3.28 -6.77
CA LYS A 41 -8.97 4.37 -6.65
C LYS A 41 -9.39 5.28 -5.51
N SER A 42 -8.42 5.77 -4.75
CA SER A 42 -8.67 6.70 -3.65
C SER A 42 -7.51 7.67 -3.50
N GLU A 43 -7.82 8.92 -3.21
CA GLU A 43 -6.84 9.91 -2.83
C GLU A 43 -6.68 9.87 -1.32
N VAL A 44 -5.44 9.91 -0.85
CA VAL A 44 -5.13 9.87 0.58
C VAL A 44 -4.32 11.08 0.99
N LYS A 45 -4.17 11.30 2.29
CA LYS A 45 -3.43 12.45 2.82
C LYS A 45 -1.93 12.34 2.61
N GLU A 46 -1.41 11.13 2.71
CA GLU A 46 0.02 10.87 2.61
C GLU A 46 0.47 10.96 1.15
N SER A 47 1.64 11.53 0.95
CA SER A 47 2.28 11.49 -0.35
C SER A 47 3.42 10.49 -0.28
N PHE A 48 3.27 9.38 -0.98
CA PHE A 48 4.27 8.32 -0.95
C PHE A 48 5.50 8.74 -1.76
N PRO A 49 6.70 8.56 -1.20
CA PRO A 49 7.91 9.12 -1.80
C PRO A 49 8.43 8.33 -2.99
N LYS A 50 7.95 7.09 -3.19
CA LYS A 50 8.45 6.23 -4.25
C LYS A 50 7.45 5.14 -4.56
N GLU A 51 7.64 4.49 -5.72
CA GLU A 51 6.83 3.35 -6.12
C GLU A 51 7.36 2.08 -5.45
N PHE A 52 6.45 1.26 -4.95
CA PHE A 52 6.81 -0.04 -4.36
C PHE A 52 5.63 -1.00 -4.43
N ALA A 53 5.95 -2.30 -4.44
CA ALA A 53 4.95 -3.35 -4.53
C ALA A 53 4.86 -4.12 -3.21
N ILE A 54 3.64 -4.43 -2.80
CA ILE A 54 3.36 -5.23 -1.61
C ILE A 54 2.69 -6.53 -2.05
N TYR A 55 3.27 -7.65 -1.70
CA TYR A 55 2.71 -8.94 -2.04
C TYR A 55 1.55 -9.34 -1.11
N ASP A 56 1.71 -9.15 0.18
CA ASP A 56 0.70 -9.52 1.18
C ASP A 56 0.29 -8.29 1.98
N LEU A 57 -0.69 -7.58 1.44
CA LEU A 57 -1.19 -6.35 2.05
C LEU A 57 -1.80 -6.60 3.43
N ASN A 58 -2.43 -7.76 3.63
CA ASN A 58 -3.03 -8.09 4.92
C ASN A 58 -1.98 -8.20 6.03
N SER A 59 -0.83 -8.79 5.74
CA SER A 59 0.27 -8.86 6.71
C SER A 59 0.79 -7.48 7.08
N LEU A 60 0.97 -6.62 6.08
CA LEU A 60 1.42 -5.25 6.33
C LEU A 60 0.38 -4.47 7.15
N LEU A 61 -0.89 -4.61 6.82
CA LEU A 61 -1.96 -3.94 7.55
C LEU A 61 -2.06 -4.42 8.99
N SER A 62 -1.87 -5.71 9.23
CA SER A 62 -1.84 -6.26 10.58
C SER A 62 -0.72 -5.63 11.40
N LEU A 63 0.45 -5.50 10.81
CA LEU A 63 1.59 -4.86 11.47
C LEU A 63 1.30 -3.40 11.79
N LEU A 64 0.80 -2.65 10.83
CA LEU A 64 0.50 -1.22 11.01
C LEU A 64 -0.63 -0.98 12.00
N THR A 65 -1.64 -1.87 12.02
CA THR A 65 -2.76 -1.76 12.96
C THR A 65 -2.31 -2.08 14.39
N LEU A 66 -1.47 -3.09 14.53
CA LEU A 66 -0.96 -3.51 15.84
C LEU A 66 -0.07 -2.45 16.47
N MET A 67 0.61 -1.67 15.65
CA MET A 67 1.59 -0.68 16.09
C MET A 67 1.09 0.73 15.78
N GLU A 68 0.05 1.17 16.48
CA GLU A 68 -0.47 2.52 16.34
C GLU A 68 0.61 3.57 16.60
N ASP A 69 0.54 4.70 15.90
CA ASP A 69 1.49 5.82 16.02
C ASP A 69 2.92 5.44 15.66
N THR A 70 3.06 4.57 14.66
CA THR A 70 4.38 4.18 14.18
C THR A 70 4.86 5.12 13.08
N ASP A 71 6.16 5.27 12.99
CA ASP A 71 6.79 5.91 11.85
C ASP A 71 7.14 4.86 10.80
N VAL A 72 6.84 5.18 9.55
CA VAL A 72 7.15 4.31 8.41
C VAL A 72 8.17 5.02 7.53
N GLU A 73 9.29 4.37 7.28
CA GLU A 73 10.31 4.85 6.35
C GLU A 73 10.32 3.95 5.12
N PHE A 74 10.39 4.58 3.96
CA PHE A 74 10.39 3.86 2.69
C PHE A 74 11.82 3.81 2.14
N GLY A 75 12.43 2.63 2.24
CA GLY A 75 13.76 2.39 1.71
C GLY A 75 13.73 1.87 0.28
N ASP A 76 14.89 1.49 -0.23
CA ASP A 76 14.99 1.02 -1.62
C ASP A 76 14.42 -0.39 -1.82
N GLU A 77 14.59 -1.26 -0.84
CA GLU A 77 14.18 -2.66 -0.94
C GLU A 77 13.10 -3.04 0.07
N SER A 78 12.82 -2.16 1.03
CA SER A 78 11.88 -2.46 2.10
C SER A 78 11.36 -1.18 2.71
N LEU A 79 10.24 -1.30 3.41
CA LEU A 79 9.81 -0.25 4.33
C LEU A 79 10.13 -0.69 5.76
N VAL A 80 10.37 0.30 6.61
CA VAL A 80 10.71 0.06 8.02
C VAL A 80 9.68 0.74 8.88
N VAL A 81 9.12 -0.03 9.80
CA VAL A 81 8.13 0.46 10.77
C VAL A 81 8.80 0.46 12.13
N THR A 82 8.82 1.62 12.79
CA THR A 82 9.44 1.76 14.11
C THR A 82 8.45 2.28 15.14
N LYS A 83 8.54 1.74 16.35
CA LYS A 83 7.78 2.22 17.49
C LYS A 83 8.62 1.95 18.76
N GLY A 84 9.02 3.02 19.42
CA GLY A 84 9.89 2.89 20.61
C GLY A 84 11.16 2.13 20.27
N ASN A 85 11.39 1.02 20.94
CA ASN A 85 12.57 0.18 20.73
C ASN A 85 12.35 -0.92 19.69
N SER A 86 11.14 -1.01 19.13
CA SER A 86 10.82 -2.05 18.17
C SER A 86 10.98 -1.54 16.74
N ARG A 87 11.54 -2.38 15.89
CA ARG A 87 11.76 -2.07 14.48
C ARG A 87 11.40 -3.29 13.66
N PHE A 88 10.54 -3.08 12.65
CA PHE A 88 10.09 -4.14 11.76
C PHE A 88 10.39 -3.73 10.33
N GLU A 89 10.93 -4.65 9.57
CA GLU A 89 11.27 -4.41 8.17
C GLU A 89 10.40 -5.29 7.29
N TYR A 90 9.71 -4.68 6.32
CA TYR A 90 8.85 -5.39 5.39
C TYR A 90 9.42 -5.21 3.98
N PHE A 91 9.84 -6.30 3.36
CA PHE A 91 10.48 -6.27 2.06
C PHE A 91 9.44 -6.14 0.94
N TYR A 92 9.75 -5.31 -0.04
CA TYR A 92 8.88 -5.11 -1.20
C TYR A 92 8.87 -6.35 -2.08
N ALA A 93 7.75 -6.55 -2.79
CA ALA A 93 7.64 -7.58 -3.81
C ALA A 93 8.15 -7.06 -5.15
N ASP A 94 8.44 -8.00 -6.05
CA ASP A 94 8.72 -7.65 -7.45
C ASP A 94 7.41 -7.23 -8.11
N PRO A 95 7.31 -6.03 -8.68
CA PRO A 95 6.09 -5.58 -9.33
C PRO A 95 5.62 -6.51 -10.46
N ASN A 96 6.51 -7.29 -11.03
CA ASN A 96 6.17 -8.20 -12.13
C ASN A 96 5.41 -9.44 -11.68
N ILE A 97 5.42 -9.76 -10.40
CA ILE A 97 4.72 -10.95 -9.87
C ILE A 97 3.36 -10.63 -9.28
N ILE A 98 2.95 -9.37 -9.27
CA ILE A 98 1.65 -8.97 -8.73
C ILE A 98 0.75 -8.44 -9.83
N VAL A 99 -0.56 -8.53 -9.59
CA VAL A 99 -1.57 -7.89 -10.45
C VAL A 99 -1.80 -6.50 -9.89
N SER A 100 -1.50 -5.49 -10.68
CA SER A 100 -1.64 -4.11 -10.26
C SER A 100 -2.52 -3.32 -11.22
N ALA A 101 -3.14 -2.25 -10.68
CA ALA A 101 -3.94 -1.33 -11.48
C ALA A 101 -3.04 -0.61 -12.49
N PRO A 102 -3.58 -0.26 -13.67
CA PRO A 102 -2.80 0.45 -14.68
C PRO A 102 -2.37 1.82 -14.17
N ASP A 103 -1.21 2.26 -14.64
CA ASP A 103 -0.62 3.55 -14.25
C ASP A 103 -1.51 4.71 -14.68
N LYS A 104 -2.10 4.63 -15.85
CA LYS A 104 -3.00 5.66 -16.32
C LYS A 104 -4.35 5.49 -15.65
N SER A 105 -4.89 6.59 -15.14
CA SER A 105 -6.26 6.56 -14.69
C SER A 105 -7.10 6.03 -15.85
N ILE A 106 -7.89 5.04 -15.57
CA ILE A 106 -8.84 4.56 -16.54
C ILE A 106 -9.83 5.68 -16.75
N ASP A 107 -9.69 6.37 -17.86
CA ASP A 107 -10.71 7.29 -18.29
C ASP A 107 -11.88 6.47 -18.71
N VAL A 108 -12.68 6.16 -17.75
CA VAL A 108 -13.98 5.58 -18.06
C VAL A 108 -14.88 6.76 -18.32
N ASP A 109 -14.84 7.17 -19.48
CA ASP A 109 -15.82 8.18 -19.89
C ASP A 109 -17.14 7.53 -20.21
#